data_f665cd8c59b0668fdc3884d2e195ed39
#
_entry.id   f665cd8c59b0668fdc3884d2e195ed39
#
_cell.length_a   1.000
_cell.length_b   1.000
_cell.length_c   1.000
_cell.angle_alpha   90.00
_cell.angle_beta   90.00
_cell.angle_gamma   90.00
#
_symmetry.space_group_name_H-M   'P 1'
#
loop_
_entity.id
_entity.type
_entity.pdbx_description
1 polymer ?
#
loop_
_entity_poly.entity_id
_entity_poly.type
_entity_poly.pdbx_seq_one_letter_code
_entity_poly.pdbx_strand_id
1 'polypeptide(L)'
;MRDILPADKARRERVLSVIRERYLAHGFDEIETPVVEDYERLHAGIGGDNEKLSYNILRRGLDADAIRAAADDPAALSDLGLRYDLTVPLARFYASNRGQLPTVFRSIQIGPVWRAERPQKGRYRQFVQCDIDIMGDDSSRAEAELMVASLDAVDALGLEGATVRINDRRVLDWMLDSFGFTAEERPGVLITIDKLDKIGPEGVAAELHERSASTAAADAFDAFLRRPQTMEYNPFGERQIRKALPDGAPAELIEHLVGIGEAVAAGRGQSDIPLVFDPFLVRGMGYYTGTIFELAHPSVAYSLGGGGRYDGMIGRFLGQQVPAVGFSLGFERLVDLIADEVDAAAEAVVLIHDADVPVHELVRHKAALIAGGARVRLERRTKNVKALLERSAADGYTAFATVSAGADDLEVKPLS
;
A
#
# COMPACT_ATOMS: atom_id res chain seq x y z
N MET A 1 3.51 -1.57 16.56
CA MET A 1 3.92 -2.96 16.27
C MET A 1 3.00 -3.89 17.05
N ARG A 2 2.60 -5.00 16.46
CA ARG A 2 1.75 -6.03 17.09
C ARG A 2 2.25 -7.42 16.67
N ASP A 3 2.03 -8.41 17.51
CA ASP A 3 2.19 -9.82 17.12
C ASP A 3 1.02 -10.26 16.26
N ILE A 4 1.26 -11.18 15.35
CA ILE A 4 0.26 -11.74 14.43
C ILE A 4 0.05 -13.21 14.81
N LEU A 5 -1.13 -13.56 15.23
CA LEU A 5 -1.48 -14.94 15.59
C LEU A 5 -1.59 -15.83 14.35
N PRO A 6 -1.51 -17.18 14.53
CA PRO A 6 -1.47 -18.11 13.38
C PRO A 6 -2.63 -18.00 12.41
N ALA A 7 -3.87 -17.80 12.88
CA ALA A 7 -5.05 -17.63 12.01
C ALA A 7 -4.94 -16.33 11.19
N ASP A 8 -4.62 -15.20 11.85
CA ASP A 8 -4.40 -13.92 11.18
C ASP A 8 -3.23 -14.01 10.19
N LYS A 9 -2.14 -14.71 10.56
CA LYS A 9 -1.00 -14.91 9.67
C LYS A 9 -1.41 -15.69 8.41
N ALA A 10 -2.16 -16.76 8.55
CA ALA A 10 -2.65 -17.55 7.42
C ALA A 10 -3.54 -16.71 6.47
N ARG A 11 -4.46 -15.89 7.03
CA ARG A 11 -5.28 -14.95 6.27
C ARG A 11 -4.42 -13.95 5.51
N ARG A 12 -3.46 -13.34 6.17
CA ARG A 12 -2.51 -12.38 5.57
C ARG A 12 -1.73 -12.99 4.42
N GLU A 13 -1.23 -14.22 4.57
CA GLU A 13 -0.49 -14.91 3.49
C GLU A 13 -1.37 -15.18 2.27
N ARG A 14 -2.65 -15.55 2.46
CA ARG A 14 -3.59 -15.70 1.34
C ARG A 14 -3.77 -14.39 0.56
N VAL A 15 -4.01 -13.29 1.27
CA VAL A 15 -4.14 -11.97 0.64
C VAL A 15 -2.87 -11.56 -0.11
N LEU A 16 -1.69 -11.79 0.50
CA LEU A 16 -0.39 -11.52 -0.15
C LEU A 16 -0.20 -12.39 -1.40
N SER A 17 -0.61 -13.66 -1.35
CA SER A 17 -0.51 -14.57 -2.50
C SER A 17 -1.35 -14.06 -3.68
N VAL A 18 -2.61 -13.66 -3.43
CA VAL A 18 -3.48 -13.10 -4.47
C VAL A 18 -2.85 -11.85 -5.10
N ILE A 19 -2.40 -10.90 -4.30
CA ILE A 19 -1.76 -9.67 -4.79
C ILE A 19 -0.53 -10.02 -5.65
N ARG A 20 0.35 -10.87 -5.12
CA ARG A 20 1.58 -11.28 -5.83
C ARG A 20 1.29 -11.97 -7.15
N GLU A 21 0.36 -12.92 -7.18
CA GLU A 21 -0.02 -13.66 -8.38
C GLU A 21 -0.56 -12.74 -9.48
N ARG A 22 -1.39 -11.76 -9.12
CA ARG A 22 -1.91 -10.77 -10.09
C ARG A 22 -0.80 -9.91 -10.64
N TYR A 23 0.07 -9.36 -9.81
CA TYR A 23 1.18 -8.54 -10.25
C TYR A 23 2.17 -9.30 -11.15
N LEU A 24 2.50 -10.55 -10.81
CA LEU A 24 3.31 -11.43 -11.66
C LEU A 24 2.66 -11.70 -13.01
N ALA A 25 1.32 -11.92 -13.04
CA ALA A 25 0.56 -12.12 -14.28
C ALA A 25 0.63 -10.90 -15.22
N HIS A 26 0.76 -9.71 -14.66
CA HIS A 26 0.96 -8.46 -15.40
C HIS A 26 2.43 -8.19 -15.79
N GLY A 27 3.34 -9.15 -15.57
CA GLY A 27 4.74 -9.07 -16.02
C GLY A 27 5.63 -8.21 -15.11
N PHE A 28 5.26 -8.02 -13.85
CA PHE A 28 6.14 -7.41 -12.85
C PHE A 28 7.04 -8.48 -12.21
N ASP A 29 8.28 -8.15 -11.95
CA ASP A 29 9.27 -9.04 -11.33
C ASP A 29 9.47 -8.68 -9.84
N GLU A 30 9.39 -9.68 -8.96
CA GLU A 30 9.55 -9.45 -7.52
C GLU A 30 11.03 -9.26 -7.13
N ILE A 31 11.29 -8.21 -6.37
CA ILE A 31 12.60 -7.91 -5.79
C ILE A 31 12.53 -7.84 -4.27
N GLU A 32 13.67 -7.95 -3.63
CA GLU A 32 13.82 -7.74 -2.19
C GLU A 32 14.97 -6.77 -1.91
N THR A 33 14.74 -5.83 -0.99
CA THR A 33 15.74 -4.90 -0.49
C THR A 33 15.92 -5.07 1.02
N PRO A 34 17.10 -4.76 1.58
CA PRO A 34 17.30 -4.78 3.02
C PRO A 34 16.29 -3.94 3.79
N VAL A 35 15.92 -4.36 4.99
CA VAL A 35 15.03 -3.60 5.89
C VAL A 35 15.73 -2.43 6.56
N VAL A 36 17.07 -2.49 6.61
CA VAL A 36 17.96 -1.46 7.14
C VAL A 36 18.66 -0.79 5.98
N GLU A 37 18.58 0.53 5.94
CA GLU A 37 19.21 1.38 4.92
C GLU A 37 20.20 2.33 5.56
N ASP A 38 21.12 2.82 4.74
CA ASP A 38 22.03 3.90 5.10
C ASP A 38 21.24 5.17 5.47
N TYR A 39 21.62 5.79 6.59
CA TYR A 39 20.92 6.95 7.15
C TYR A 39 20.79 8.10 6.14
N GLU A 40 21.90 8.46 5.48
CA GLU A 40 21.92 9.59 4.55
C GLU A 40 21.04 9.32 3.33
N ARG A 41 21.06 8.09 2.81
CA ARG A 41 20.21 7.67 1.67
C ARG A 41 18.73 7.68 2.02
N LEU A 42 18.40 7.19 3.21
CA LEU A 42 17.03 7.17 3.69
C LEU A 42 16.45 8.59 3.78
N HIS A 43 17.21 9.52 4.38
CA HIS A 43 16.78 10.91 4.57
C HIS A 43 16.82 11.73 3.27
N ALA A 44 17.75 11.46 2.36
CA ALA A 44 17.79 12.13 1.05
C ALA A 44 16.55 11.85 0.18
N GLY A 45 15.86 10.72 0.40
CA GLY A 45 14.67 10.31 -0.35
C GLY A 45 13.34 10.77 0.25
N ILE A 46 13.25 10.85 1.57
CA ILE A 46 11.98 11.04 2.28
C ILE A 46 11.48 12.49 2.21
N GLY A 47 12.33 13.45 2.53
CA GLY A 47 12.05 14.90 2.52
C GLY A 47 11.01 15.40 3.52
N GLY A 48 11.24 16.60 4.06
CA GLY A 48 10.28 17.33 4.90
C GLY A 48 9.95 16.67 6.24
N ASP A 49 8.70 16.81 6.70
CA ASP A 49 8.26 16.31 8.01
C ASP A 49 8.31 14.77 8.15
N ASN A 50 8.38 14.04 7.04
CA ASN A 50 8.50 12.58 7.05
C ASN A 50 9.83 12.10 7.65
N GLU A 51 10.89 12.90 7.59
CA GLU A 51 12.18 12.58 8.21
C GLU A 51 12.07 12.39 9.73
N LYS A 52 11.16 13.13 10.38
CA LYS A 52 10.88 13.02 11.82
C LYS A 52 10.19 11.70 12.20
N LEU A 53 9.66 10.98 11.21
CA LEU A 53 8.96 9.72 11.41
C LEU A 53 9.84 8.50 11.15
N SER A 54 11.10 8.66 10.76
CA SER A 54 12.03 7.57 10.56
C SER A 54 12.50 6.97 11.90
N TYR A 55 12.78 5.66 11.88
CA TYR A 55 13.47 4.99 12.98
C TYR A 55 14.94 4.90 12.66
N ASN A 56 15.76 5.59 13.44
CA ASN A 56 17.22 5.62 13.27
C ASN A 56 17.87 4.55 14.15
N ILE A 57 18.94 3.95 13.66
CA ILE A 57 19.74 2.95 14.37
C ILE A 57 21.04 3.61 14.80
N LEU A 58 21.32 3.56 16.11
CA LEU A 58 22.53 4.14 16.67
C LEU A 58 23.78 3.42 16.13
N ARG A 59 24.83 4.19 15.89
CA ARG A 59 26.16 3.67 15.54
C ARG A 59 26.65 2.70 16.60
N ARG A 60 27.36 1.68 16.18
CA ARG A 60 28.02 0.76 17.12
C ARG A 60 29.24 1.44 17.73
N GLY A 61 29.48 1.15 19.02
CA GLY A 61 30.68 1.62 19.72
C GLY A 61 30.64 3.09 20.16
N LEU A 62 29.45 3.72 20.25
CA LEU A 62 29.29 5.04 20.86
C LEU A 62 29.69 4.98 22.34
N ASP A 63 30.60 5.84 22.73
CA ASP A 63 30.93 6.11 24.12
C ASP A 63 30.28 7.41 24.63
N ALA A 64 30.47 7.70 25.91
CA ALA A 64 29.84 8.86 26.53
C ALA A 64 30.34 10.19 25.94
N ASP A 65 31.56 10.24 25.41
CA ASP A 65 32.12 11.45 24.82
C ASP A 65 31.57 11.69 23.42
N ALA A 66 31.43 10.63 22.60
CA ALA A 66 30.76 10.68 21.32
C ALA A 66 29.29 11.15 21.45
N ILE A 67 28.56 10.64 22.45
CA ILE A 67 27.17 11.04 22.71
C ILE A 67 27.11 12.51 23.11
N ARG A 68 28.01 13.00 23.98
CA ARG A 68 28.07 14.42 24.36
C ARG A 68 28.41 15.33 23.19
N ALA A 69 29.34 14.91 22.34
CA ALA A 69 29.75 15.68 21.16
C ALA A 69 28.59 15.83 20.14
N ALA A 70 27.69 14.85 20.07
CA ALA A 70 26.53 14.85 19.19
C ALA A 70 25.25 15.43 19.83
N ALA A 71 25.35 16.08 21.00
CA ALA A 71 24.18 16.60 21.72
C ALA A 71 23.36 17.61 20.88
N ASP A 72 24.04 18.42 20.08
CA ASP A 72 23.44 19.41 19.19
C ASP A 72 23.14 18.87 17.78
N ASP A 73 23.63 17.67 17.44
CA ASP A 73 23.39 16.99 16.18
C ASP A 73 23.03 15.49 16.41
N PRO A 74 21.79 15.19 16.75
CA PRO A 74 21.36 13.81 16.97
C PRO A 74 21.54 12.90 15.75
N ALA A 75 21.58 13.47 14.52
CA ALA A 75 21.82 12.72 13.29
C ALA A 75 23.20 12.06 13.29
N ALA A 76 24.21 12.71 13.90
CA ALA A 76 25.57 12.16 14.03
C ALA A 76 25.66 10.88 14.88
N LEU A 77 24.62 10.55 15.67
CA LEU A 77 24.54 9.33 16.45
C LEU A 77 24.14 8.09 15.63
N SER A 78 23.62 8.28 14.40
CA SER A 78 23.08 7.20 13.58
C SER A 78 23.80 7.11 12.25
N ASP A 79 24.02 5.91 11.76
CA ASP A 79 24.57 5.61 10.44
C ASP A 79 23.61 4.77 9.58
N LEU A 80 22.60 4.20 10.22
CA LEU A 80 21.58 3.36 9.60
C LEU A 80 20.19 3.77 10.07
N GLY A 81 19.16 3.32 9.35
CA GLY A 81 17.77 3.46 9.75
C GLY A 81 16.91 2.32 9.22
N LEU A 82 15.72 2.16 9.79
CA LEU A 82 14.70 1.25 9.24
C LEU A 82 14.03 1.93 8.06
N ARG A 83 13.81 1.19 6.96
CA ARG A 83 13.14 1.73 5.78
C ARG A 83 11.74 2.25 6.12
N TYR A 84 11.49 3.49 5.73
CA TYR A 84 10.24 4.20 5.97
C TYR A 84 9.16 3.84 4.93
N ASP A 85 9.58 3.57 3.70
CA ASP A 85 8.81 3.09 2.56
C ASP A 85 9.64 2.07 1.77
N LEU A 86 9.08 1.59 0.65
CA LEU A 86 9.79 0.71 -0.27
C LEU A 86 10.36 1.48 -1.49
N THR A 87 9.95 2.73 -1.72
CA THR A 87 10.33 3.53 -2.90
C THR A 87 11.79 3.99 -2.83
N VAL A 88 12.26 4.45 -1.65
CA VAL A 88 13.67 4.87 -1.47
C VAL A 88 14.63 3.69 -1.63
N PRO A 89 14.40 2.53 -0.98
CA PRO A 89 15.18 1.32 -1.24
C PRO A 89 15.17 0.86 -2.70
N LEU A 90 14.02 0.97 -3.39
CA LEU A 90 13.89 0.65 -4.80
C LEU A 90 14.74 1.58 -5.69
N ALA A 91 14.69 2.88 -5.43
CA ALA A 91 15.49 3.85 -6.19
C ALA A 91 16.99 3.56 -6.06
N ARG A 92 17.48 3.23 -4.85
CA ARG A 92 18.85 2.79 -4.62
C ARG A 92 19.15 1.46 -5.31
N PHE A 93 18.23 0.47 -5.22
CA PHE A 93 18.37 -0.83 -5.88
C PHE A 93 18.52 -0.65 -7.39
N TYR A 94 17.63 0.12 -8.02
CA TYR A 94 17.69 0.41 -9.44
C TYR A 94 19.00 1.09 -9.83
N ALA A 95 19.42 2.11 -9.07
CA ALA A 95 20.66 2.81 -9.31
C ALA A 95 21.90 1.88 -9.26
N SER A 96 21.92 0.96 -8.29
CA SER A 96 23.05 0.04 -8.08
C SER A 96 23.09 -1.12 -9.09
N ASN A 97 21.95 -1.50 -9.68
CA ASN A 97 21.82 -2.70 -10.51
C ASN A 97 21.40 -2.41 -11.96
N ARG A 98 21.30 -1.13 -12.36
CA ARG A 98 20.76 -0.71 -13.66
C ARG A 98 21.33 -1.47 -14.86
N GLY A 99 22.62 -1.80 -14.84
CA GLY A 99 23.27 -2.55 -15.93
C GLY A 99 22.80 -4.00 -16.09
N GLN A 100 22.06 -4.53 -15.14
CA GLN A 100 21.51 -5.89 -15.13
C GLN A 100 19.99 -5.91 -15.33
N LEU A 101 19.33 -4.73 -15.29
CA LEU A 101 17.89 -4.60 -15.38
C LEU A 101 17.45 -4.25 -16.81
N PRO A 102 16.22 -4.61 -17.21
CA PRO A 102 15.62 -4.16 -18.47
C PRO A 102 15.57 -2.62 -18.56
N THR A 103 15.53 -2.09 -19.79
CA THR A 103 15.39 -0.63 -20.02
C THR A 103 14.11 -0.09 -19.39
N VAL A 104 13.00 -0.80 -19.55
CA VAL A 104 11.76 -0.56 -18.80
C VAL A 104 11.64 -1.67 -17.78
N PHE A 105 11.84 -1.35 -16.52
CA PHE A 105 11.84 -2.30 -15.42
C PHE A 105 10.53 -2.21 -14.64
N ARG A 106 9.87 -3.34 -14.49
CA ARG A 106 8.63 -3.51 -13.73
C ARG A 106 8.92 -4.29 -12.47
N SER A 107 8.75 -3.69 -11.32
CA SER A 107 9.10 -4.32 -10.04
C SER A 107 7.88 -4.53 -9.14
N ILE A 108 7.88 -5.66 -8.43
CA ILE A 108 7.07 -5.87 -7.23
C ILE A 108 8.00 -5.80 -6.04
N GLN A 109 7.61 -5.06 -5.02
CA GLN A 109 8.28 -5.11 -3.73
C GLN A 109 7.25 -5.23 -2.61
N ILE A 110 7.28 -6.35 -1.88
CA ILE A 110 6.37 -6.61 -0.76
C ILE A 110 7.20 -6.76 0.50
N GLY A 111 6.91 -5.93 1.49
CA GLY A 111 7.67 -6.02 2.73
C GLY A 111 7.26 -5.04 3.82
N PRO A 112 7.76 -5.27 5.04
CA PRO A 112 7.49 -4.39 6.17
C PRO A 112 8.26 -3.08 6.05
N VAL A 113 7.59 -2.00 6.50
CA VAL A 113 8.15 -0.66 6.65
C VAL A 113 7.82 -0.12 8.03
N TRP A 114 8.56 0.90 8.48
CA TRP A 114 8.46 1.43 9.85
C TRP A 114 8.29 2.94 9.84
N ARG A 115 7.26 3.42 10.57
CA ARG A 115 7.00 4.85 10.77
C ARG A 115 6.74 5.15 12.23
N ALA A 116 7.43 6.13 12.80
CA ALA A 116 7.28 6.54 14.18
C ALA A 116 5.98 7.34 14.43
N GLU A 117 4.94 7.07 13.65
CA GLU A 117 3.63 7.72 13.78
C GLU A 117 2.92 7.35 15.10
N ARG A 118 2.00 8.22 15.53
CA ARG A 118 1.09 7.90 16.61
C ARG A 118 0.13 6.80 16.18
N PRO A 119 0.09 5.64 16.87
CA PRO A 119 -0.78 4.53 16.50
C PRO A 119 -2.26 4.93 16.58
N GLN A 120 -3.02 4.56 15.55
CA GLN A 120 -4.48 4.67 15.50
C GLN A 120 -5.06 3.62 14.54
N LYS A 121 -6.38 3.47 14.49
CA LYS A 121 -7.01 2.53 13.55
C LYS A 121 -6.54 2.80 12.11
N GLY A 122 -6.07 1.77 11.42
CA GLY A 122 -5.51 1.87 10.07
C GLY A 122 -4.11 2.51 9.97
N ARG A 123 -3.45 2.84 11.11
CA ARG A 123 -2.07 3.33 11.16
C ARG A 123 -1.25 2.58 12.19
N TYR A 124 -0.24 1.89 11.73
CA TYR A 124 0.66 1.07 12.52
C TYR A 124 2.09 1.59 12.39
N ARG A 125 2.89 1.37 13.43
CA ARG A 125 4.32 1.73 13.39
C ARG A 125 5.15 0.76 12.54
N GLN A 126 4.67 -0.46 12.37
CA GLN A 126 5.18 -1.45 11.44
C GLN A 126 3.99 -1.98 10.63
N PHE A 127 4.10 -1.97 9.32
CA PHE A 127 3.06 -2.46 8.41
C PHE A 127 3.70 -2.91 7.10
N VAL A 128 2.97 -3.70 6.32
CA VAL A 128 3.43 -4.18 5.02
C VAL A 128 2.93 -3.23 3.92
N GLN A 129 3.80 -2.90 3.00
CA GLN A 129 3.46 -2.32 1.70
C GLN A 129 3.54 -3.40 0.62
N CYS A 130 2.63 -3.31 -0.35
CA CYS A 130 2.64 -4.12 -1.56
C CYS A 130 2.75 -3.14 -2.73
N ASP A 131 3.97 -2.88 -3.15
CA ASP A 131 4.29 -1.85 -4.13
C ASP A 131 4.57 -2.49 -5.48
N ILE A 132 4.08 -1.86 -6.55
CA ILE A 132 4.51 -2.08 -7.91
C ILE A 132 4.99 -0.76 -8.52
N ASP A 133 6.06 -0.83 -9.30
CA ASP A 133 6.68 0.32 -9.92
C ASP A 133 7.13 0.00 -11.34
N ILE A 134 7.03 0.99 -12.23
CA ILE A 134 7.57 0.96 -13.59
C ILE A 134 8.59 2.07 -13.72
N MET A 135 9.81 1.72 -14.07
CA MET A 135 10.94 2.64 -14.27
C MET A 135 11.43 2.59 -15.70
N GLY A 136 11.74 3.75 -16.28
CA GLY A 136 12.30 3.86 -17.63
C GLY A 136 11.28 4.10 -18.73
N ASP A 137 9.99 4.26 -18.43
CA ASP A 137 8.94 4.67 -19.38
C ASP A 137 8.34 6.03 -18.96
N ASP A 138 8.52 7.04 -19.81
CA ASP A 138 8.00 8.40 -19.60
C ASP A 138 6.59 8.61 -20.17
N SER A 139 6.04 7.62 -20.86
CA SER A 139 4.72 7.70 -21.46
C SER A 139 3.60 7.32 -20.49
N SER A 140 2.37 7.80 -20.77
CA SER A 140 1.16 7.46 -20.01
C SER A 140 0.77 5.97 -20.04
N ARG A 141 1.46 5.16 -20.86
CA ARG A 141 1.30 3.69 -20.85
C ARG A 141 1.69 3.11 -19.50
N ALA A 142 2.76 3.65 -18.88
CA ALA A 142 3.19 3.18 -17.57
C ALA A 142 2.13 3.39 -16.51
N GLU A 143 1.45 4.55 -16.48
CA GLU A 143 0.32 4.80 -15.57
C GLU A 143 -0.84 3.85 -15.83
N ALA A 144 -1.21 3.64 -17.10
CA ALA A 144 -2.32 2.77 -17.47
C ALA A 144 -2.04 1.32 -17.09
N GLU A 145 -0.85 0.80 -17.41
CA GLU A 145 -0.42 -0.57 -17.08
C GLU A 145 -0.41 -0.81 -15.55
N LEU A 146 0.16 0.14 -14.81
CA LEU A 146 0.19 0.11 -13.35
C LEU A 146 -1.22 0.08 -12.75
N MET A 147 -2.14 0.91 -13.27
CA MET A 147 -3.52 0.97 -12.79
C MET A 147 -4.28 -0.30 -13.12
N VAL A 148 -4.15 -0.86 -14.31
CA VAL A 148 -4.79 -2.13 -14.70
C VAL A 148 -4.36 -3.26 -13.78
N ALA A 149 -3.05 -3.39 -13.52
CA ALA A 149 -2.53 -4.41 -12.60
C ALA A 149 -3.04 -4.22 -11.16
N SER A 150 -3.12 -2.96 -10.70
CA SER A 150 -3.62 -2.64 -9.35
C SER A 150 -5.10 -2.95 -9.21
N LEU A 151 -5.92 -2.61 -10.22
CA LEU A 151 -7.34 -2.90 -10.23
C LEU A 151 -7.61 -4.40 -10.27
N ASP A 152 -6.88 -5.17 -11.08
CA ASP A 152 -7.00 -6.62 -11.13
C ASP A 152 -6.70 -7.27 -9.76
N ALA A 153 -5.68 -6.77 -9.06
CA ALA A 153 -5.38 -7.25 -7.71
C ALA A 153 -6.49 -6.93 -6.70
N VAL A 154 -7.06 -5.73 -6.76
CA VAL A 154 -8.15 -5.29 -5.86
C VAL A 154 -9.44 -6.08 -6.13
N ASP A 155 -9.78 -6.30 -7.40
CA ASP A 155 -10.93 -7.10 -7.80
C ASP A 155 -10.80 -8.56 -7.36
N ALA A 156 -9.61 -9.15 -7.55
CA ALA A 156 -9.33 -10.52 -7.12
C ALA A 156 -9.42 -10.70 -5.59
N LEU A 157 -9.31 -9.62 -4.83
CA LEU A 157 -9.51 -9.60 -3.38
C LEU A 157 -10.99 -9.43 -2.98
N GLY A 158 -11.90 -9.23 -3.94
CA GLY A 158 -13.33 -9.04 -3.67
C GLY A 158 -13.66 -7.73 -2.94
N LEU A 159 -12.88 -6.69 -3.12
CA LEU A 159 -13.11 -5.40 -2.45
C LEU A 159 -14.17 -4.58 -3.20
N GLU A 160 -15.44 -4.88 -2.92
CA GLU A 160 -16.57 -4.18 -3.52
C GLU A 160 -16.69 -2.73 -3.02
N GLY A 161 -17.09 -1.81 -3.91
CA GLY A 161 -17.33 -0.39 -3.57
C GLY A 161 -16.07 0.46 -3.49
N ALA A 162 -14.90 -0.07 -3.84
CA ALA A 162 -13.68 0.71 -3.98
C ALA A 162 -13.78 1.72 -5.13
N THR A 163 -13.01 2.80 -5.05
CA THR A 163 -12.92 3.86 -6.07
C THR A 163 -11.47 4.29 -6.21
N VAL A 164 -10.99 4.52 -7.43
CA VAL A 164 -9.70 5.13 -7.67
C VAL A 164 -9.88 6.62 -8.00
N ARG A 165 -9.37 7.48 -7.13
CA ARG A 165 -9.27 8.94 -7.34
C ARG A 165 -7.98 9.21 -8.10
N ILE A 166 -8.04 10.04 -9.13
CA ILE A 166 -6.90 10.40 -9.97
C ILE A 166 -6.81 11.91 -10.09
N ASN A 167 -5.59 12.44 -10.05
CA ASN A 167 -5.25 13.81 -10.36
C ASN A 167 -3.85 13.85 -11.02
N ASP A 168 -3.36 15.03 -11.30
CA ASP A 168 -1.99 15.26 -11.76
C ASP A 168 -1.38 16.46 -11.03
N ARG A 169 -0.13 16.31 -10.62
CA ARG A 169 0.60 17.37 -9.93
C ARG A 169 0.68 18.66 -10.76
N ARG A 170 0.84 18.51 -12.07
CA ARG A 170 0.88 19.64 -13.01
C ARG A 170 -0.45 20.37 -13.07
N VAL A 171 -1.58 19.66 -12.95
CA VAL A 171 -2.92 20.25 -12.84
C VAL A 171 -3.05 21.05 -11.57
N LEU A 172 -2.59 20.52 -10.43
CA LEU A 172 -2.59 21.23 -9.14
C LEU A 172 -1.76 22.52 -9.22
N ASP A 173 -0.55 22.43 -9.75
CA ASP A 173 0.35 23.58 -9.85
C ASP A 173 -0.22 24.66 -10.78
N TRP A 174 -0.81 24.26 -11.94
CA TRP A 174 -1.51 25.17 -12.85
C TRP A 174 -2.75 25.80 -12.17
N MET A 175 -3.55 25.00 -11.49
CA MET A 175 -4.76 25.47 -10.81
C MET A 175 -4.43 26.53 -9.75
N LEU A 176 -3.43 26.27 -8.91
CA LEU A 176 -2.99 27.24 -7.90
C LEU A 176 -2.42 28.52 -8.52
N ASP A 177 -1.69 28.40 -9.64
CA ASP A 177 -1.21 29.54 -10.41
C ASP A 177 -2.37 30.39 -10.94
N SER A 178 -3.41 29.76 -11.48
CA SER A 178 -4.59 30.43 -12.03
C SER A 178 -5.39 31.21 -10.99
N PHE A 179 -5.32 30.82 -9.70
CA PHE A 179 -5.90 31.58 -8.60
C PHE A 179 -4.98 32.69 -8.08
N GLY A 180 -3.69 32.73 -8.51
CA GLY A 180 -2.73 33.75 -8.13
C GLY A 180 -1.87 33.42 -6.92
N PHE A 181 -1.78 32.15 -6.51
CA PHE A 181 -0.81 31.73 -5.49
C PHE A 181 0.62 31.71 -6.06
N THR A 182 1.55 32.34 -5.34
CA THR A 182 2.96 32.37 -5.72
C THR A 182 3.62 30.99 -5.60
N ALA A 183 4.74 30.79 -6.29
CA ALA A 183 5.48 29.55 -6.23
C ALA A 183 5.91 29.17 -4.79
N GLU A 184 6.21 30.19 -3.96
CA GLU A 184 6.59 30.00 -2.55
C GLU A 184 5.41 29.56 -1.69
N GLU A 185 4.19 30.00 -1.99
CA GLU A 185 2.98 29.64 -1.24
C GLU A 185 2.45 28.26 -1.56
N ARG A 186 2.58 27.80 -2.83
CA ARG A 186 1.95 26.55 -3.33
C ARG A 186 2.24 25.32 -2.47
N PRO A 187 3.45 25.07 -1.96
CA PRO A 187 3.68 23.92 -1.08
C PRO A 187 2.83 23.95 0.19
N GLY A 188 2.70 25.13 0.81
CA GLY A 188 1.85 25.32 1.99
C GLY A 188 0.36 25.16 1.69
N VAL A 189 -0.10 25.70 0.55
CA VAL A 189 -1.48 25.58 0.09
C VAL A 189 -1.83 24.11 -0.16
N LEU A 190 -0.96 23.34 -0.80
CA LEU A 190 -1.16 21.90 -1.04
C LEU A 190 -1.26 21.09 0.26
N ILE A 191 -0.45 21.41 1.27
CA ILE A 191 -0.56 20.80 2.61
C ILE A 191 -1.92 21.08 3.24
N THR A 192 -2.47 22.25 3.02
CA THR A 192 -3.80 22.62 3.51
C THR A 192 -4.91 21.90 2.74
N ILE A 193 -4.81 21.80 1.40
CA ILE A 193 -5.75 21.05 0.55
C ILE A 193 -5.76 19.56 0.91
N ASP A 194 -4.63 18.95 1.23
CA ASP A 194 -4.53 17.54 1.66
C ASP A 194 -5.36 17.22 2.93
N LYS A 195 -5.77 18.26 3.65
CA LYS A 195 -6.65 18.13 4.82
C LYS A 195 -8.14 18.20 4.48
N LEU A 196 -8.51 18.44 3.22
CA LEU A 196 -9.90 18.70 2.80
C LEU A 196 -10.88 17.63 3.31
N ASP A 197 -10.53 16.36 3.19
CA ASP A 197 -11.36 15.24 3.66
C ASP A 197 -11.52 15.21 5.20
N LYS A 198 -10.67 15.94 5.96
CA LYS A 198 -10.70 15.97 7.42
C LYS A 198 -11.37 17.20 8.01
N ILE A 199 -11.05 18.38 7.42
CA ILE A 199 -11.49 19.67 7.99
C ILE A 199 -12.59 20.33 7.15
N GLY A 200 -12.91 19.74 6.00
CA GLY A 200 -13.92 20.25 5.08
C GLY A 200 -13.51 21.54 4.35
N PRO A 201 -14.33 21.99 3.40
CA PRO A 201 -14.06 23.21 2.62
C PRO A 201 -13.88 24.46 3.51
N GLU A 202 -14.70 24.58 4.56
CA GLU A 202 -14.65 25.73 5.48
C GLU A 202 -13.34 25.79 6.28
N GLY A 203 -12.86 24.61 6.75
CA GLY A 203 -11.59 24.52 7.46
C GLY A 203 -10.39 24.80 6.55
N VAL A 204 -10.43 24.32 5.30
CA VAL A 204 -9.40 24.65 4.31
C VAL A 204 -9.37 26.14 4.00
N ALA A 205 -10.53 26.76 3.75
CA ALA A 205 -10.61 28.19 3.48
C ALA A 205 -10.07 29.02 4.64
N ALA A 206 -10.45 28.71 5.89
CA ALA A 206 -9.97 29.39 7.09
C ALA A 206 -8.44 29.30 7.23
N GLU A 207 -7.85 28.10 7.04
CA GLU A 207 -6.41 27.90 7.14
C GLU A 207 -5.65 28.62 6.00
N LEU A 208 -6.20 28.68 4.78
CA LEU A 208 -5.61 29.43 3.68
C LEU A 208 -5.60 30.93 3.95
N HIS A 209 -6.71 31.50 4.45
CA HIS A 209 -6.75 32.92 4.84
C HIS A 209 -5.77 33.28 5.95
N GLU A 210 -5.51 32.36 6.88
CA GLU A 210 -4.54 32.59 7.96
C GLU A 210 -3.08 32.56 7.45
N ARG A 211 -2.79 31.71 6.46
CA ARG A 211 -1.42 31.40 6.01
C ARG A 211 -0.98 32.11 4.74
N SER A 212 -1.91 32.44 3.85
CA SER A 212 -1.59 33.01 2.54
C SER A 212 -1.33 34.52 2.64
N ALA A 213 -0.28 34.95 1.94
CA ALA A 213 -0.02 36.38 1.76
C ALA A 213 -1.02 37.02 0.78
N SER A 214 -1.64 36.24 -0.12
CA SER A 214 -2.62 36.72 -1.09
C SER A 214 -4.04 36.38 -0.64
N THR A 215 -4.71 37.34 0.01
CA THR A 215 -6.13 37.22 0.38
C THR A 215 -7.02 37.00 -0.86
N ALA A 216 -6.71 37.67 -1.98
CA ALA A 216 -7.49 37.55 -3.22
C ALA A 216 -7.41 36.13 -3.82
N ALA A 217 -6.24 35.48 -3.76
CA ALA A 217 -6.08 34.09 -4.20
C ALA A 217 -6.86 33.13 -3.29
N ALA A 218 -6.80 33.33 -1.96
CA ALA A 218 -7.55 32.53 -0.99
C ALA A 218 -9.07 32.67 -1.18
N ASP A 219 -9.58 33.89 -1.42
CA ASP A 219 -11.01 34.16 -1.69
C ASP A 219 -11.46 33.46 -2.99
N ALA A 220 -10.67 33.58 -4.05
CA ALA A 220 -10.98 32.96 -5.34
C ALA A 220 -10.99 31.42 -5.25
N PHE A 221 -10.05 30.84 -4.51
CA PHE A 221 -9.98 29.41 -4.28
C PHE A 221 -11.14 28.92 -3.37
N ASP A 222 -11.50 29.64 -2.31
CA ASP A 222 -12.67 29.32 -1.47
C ASP A 222 -13.96 29.31 -2.29
N ALA A 223 -14.17 30.31 -3.14
CA ALA A 223 -15.31 30.36 -4.05
C ALA A 223 -15.35 29.15 -5.00
N PHE A 224 -14.20 28.71 -5.48
CA PHE A 224 -14.09 27.52 -6.34
C PHE A 224 -14.37 26.23 -5.56
N LEU A 225 -13.83 26.09 -4.36
CA LEU A 225 -13.98 24.93 -3.49
C LEU A 225 -15.45 24.67 -3.10
N ARG A 226 -16.26 25.74 -2.99
CA ARG A 226 -17.69 25.68 -2.66
C ARG A 226 -18.60 25.42 -3.86
N ARG A 227 -18.05 25.31 -5.09
CA ARG A 227 -18.87 24.99 -6.26
C ARG A 227 -19.48 23.59 -6.11
N PRO A 228 -20.77 23.41 -6.47
CA PRO A 228 -21.37 22.08 -6.46
C PRO A 228 -20.63 21.14 -7.40
N GLN A 229 -20.07 20.08 -6.87
CA GLN A 229 -19.46 18.99 -7.66
C GLN A 229 -20.62 18.11 -8.17
N THR A 230 -20.96 18.22 -9.45
CA THR A 230 -21.97 17.34 -10.06
C THR A 230 -21.29 16.07 -10.57
N MET A 231 -21.53 14.95 -9.90
CA MET A 231 -21.17 13.64 -10.44
C MET A 231 -22.02 13.34 -11.66
N GLU A 232 -21.39 13.23 -12.83
CA GLU A 232 -22.03 12.76 -14.06
C GLU A 232 -21.81 11.25 -14.22
N TYR A 233 -22.52 10.64 -15.18
CA TYR A 233 -22.48 9.18 -15.44
C TYR A 233 -21.07 8.64 -15.74
N ASN A 234 -20.15 9.45 -16.28
CA ASN A 234 -18.73 9.11 -16.44
C ASN A 234 -17.84 10.08 -15.67
N PRO A 235 -17.48 9.80 -14.43
CA PRO A 235 -16.72 10.71 -13.57
C PRO A 235 -15.27 10.95 -14.01
N PHE A 236 -14.80 10.28 -15.07
CA PHE A 236 -13.43 10.42 -15.60
C PHE A 236 -13.37 10.80 -17.10
N GLY A 237 -14.47 11.24 -17.69
CA GLY A 237 -14.47 11.73 -19.08
C GLY A 237 -13.93 13.15 -19.23
N GLU A 238 -13.51 13.53 -20.46
CA GLU A 238 -13.00 14.88 -20.78
C GLU A 238 -13.91 16.00 -20.28
N ARG A 239 -15.21 15.86 -20.55
CA ARG A 239 -16.21 16.84 -20.10
C ARG A 239 -16.23 17.01 -18.58
N GLN A 240 -16.10 15.91 -17.85
CA GLN A 240 -16.12 15.94 -16.40
C GLN A 240 -14.85 16.58 -15.84
N ILE A 241 -13.68 16.25 -16.39
CA ILE A 241 -12.41 16.85 -16.02
C ILE A 241 -12.44 18.37 -16.25
N ARG A 242 -12.89 18.81 -17.46
CA ARG A 242 -13.00 20.24 -17.77
C ARG A 242 -13.95 20.98 -16.82
N LYS A 243 -15.07 20.36 -16.46
CA LYS A 243 -16.07 20.96 -15.57
C LYS A 243 -15.59 21.06 -14.11
N ALA A 244 -14.72 20.15 -13.70
CA ALA A 244 -14.14 20.12 -12.35
C ALA A 244 -12.96 21.09 -12.18
N LEU A 245 -12.44 21.67 -13.25
CA LEU A 245 -11.32 22.61 -13.24
C LEU A 245 -11.78 24.07 -13.46
N PRO A 246 -10.96 25.06 -13.09
CA PRO A 246 -11.16 26.44 -13.55
C PRO A 246 -11.09 26.54 -15.07
N ASP A 247 -11.72 27.59 -15.62
CA ASP A 247 -11.65 27.87 -17.05
C ASP A 247 -10.20 28.11 -17.51
N GLY A 248 -9.87 27.61 -18.71
CA GLY A 248 -8.54 27.79 -19.29
C GLY A 248 -7.54 26.66 -18.96
N ALA A 249 -8.01 25.56 -18.39
CA ALA A 249 -7.15 24.40 -18.14
C ALA A 249 -6.43 23.92 -19.41
N PRO A 250 -5.10 23.65 -19.36
CA PRO A 250 -4.31 23.23 -20.51
C PRO A 250 -4.86 21.95 -21.14
N ALA A 251 -5.14 22.01 -22.46
CA ALA A 251 -5.73 20.88 -23.18
C ALA A 251 -4.86 19.63 -23.09
N GLU A 252 -3.55 19.77 -23.18
CA GLU A 252 -2.58 18.69 -23.10
C GLU A 252 -2.64 17.89 -21.77
N LEU A 253 -2.89 18.57 -20.64
CA LEU A 253 -3.04 17.91 -19.34
C LEU A 253 -4.34 17.13 -19.26
N ILE A 254 -5.41 17.67 -19.84
CA ILE A 254 -6.71 17.01 -19.91
C ILE A 254 -6.62 15.77 -20.82
N GLU A 255 -6.04 15.93 -22.02
CA GLU A 255 -5.83 14.84 -22.98
C GLU A 255 -4.97 13.72 -22.37
N HIS A 256 -3.92 14.06 -21.62
CA HIS A 256 -3.09 13.10 -20.89
C HIS A 256 -3.92 12.26 -19.90
N LEU A 257 -4.72 12.91 -19.05
CA LEU A 257 -5.58 12.22 -18.08
C LEU A 257 -6.65 11.37 -18.77
N VAL A 258 -7.32 11.92 -19.81
CA VAL A 258 -8.33 11.19 -20.59
C VAL A 258 -7.72 9.94 -21.22
N GLY A 259 -6.52 10.07 -21.82
CA GLY A 259 -5.81 8.94 -22.43
C GLY A 259 -5.48 7.82 -21.43
N ILE A 260 -5.09 8.16 -20.19
CA ILE A 260 -4.92 7.19 -19.12
C ILE A 260 -6.25 6.48 -18.82
N GLY A 261 -7.34 7.25 -18.64
CA GLY A 261 -8.65 6.69 -18.33
C GLY A 261 -9.18 5.75 -19.43
N GLU A 262 -9.03 6.13 -20.71
CA GLU A 262 -9.41 5.29 -21.85
C GLU A 262 -8.60 4.00 -21.92
N ALA A 263 -7.28 4.08 -21.71
CA ALA A 263 -6.40 2.93 -21.69
C ALA A 263 -6.73 1.96 -20.53
N VAL A 264 -6.97 2.50 -19.33
CA VAL A 264 -7.42 1.69 -18.18
C VAL A 264 -8.78 1.05 -18.45
N ALA A 265 -9.74 1.80 -19.01
CA ALA A 265 -11.06 1.26 -19.35
C ALA A 265 -10.99 0.12 -20.37
N ALA A 266 -10.05 0.19 -21.33
CA ALA A 266 -9.83 -0.85 -22.31
C ALA A 266 -9.13 -2.11 -21.72
N GLY A 267 -8.28 -1.95 -20.72
CA GLY A 267 -7.42 -3.01 -20.16
C GLY A 267 -7.95 -3.68 -18.89
N ARG A 268 -8.86 -3.05 -18.16
CA ARG A 268 -9.29 -3.52 -16.82
C ARG A 268 -10.21 -4.73 -16.79
N GLY A 269 -10.54 -5.32 -17.96
CA GLY A 269 -11.38 -6.52 -18.05
C GLY A 269 -12.78 -6.33 -17.49
N GLN A 270 -13.13 -7.09 -16.46
CA GLN A 270 -14.47 -7.06 -15.81
C GLN A 270 -14.53 -6.11 -14.58
N SER A 271 -13.45 -5.38 -14.29
CA SER A 271 -13.43 -4.50 -13.12
C SER A 271 -14.46 -3.38 -13.21
N ASP A 272 -15.31 -3.28 -12.19
CA ASP A 272 -16.32 -2.23 -12.05
C ASP A 272 -15.83 -1.06 -11.16
N ILE A 273 -14.59 -1.11 -10.66
CA ILE A 273 -14.03 -0.06 -9.81
C ILE A 273 -13.94 1.25 -10.60
N PRO A 274 -14.69 2.30 -10.21
CA PRO A 274 -14.70 3.54 -10.96
C PRO A 274 -13.41 4.33 -10.80
N LEU A 275 -12.95 4.93 -11.90
CA LEU A 275 -11.97 6.00 -11.88
C LEU A 275 -12.69 7.33 -11.70
N VAL A 276 -12.21 8.18 -10.79
CA VAL A 276 -12.81 9.50 -10.51
C VAL A 276 -11.71 10.57 -10.60
N PHE A 277 -11.91 11.56 -11.43
CA PHE A 277 -11.06 12.75 -11.41
C PHE A 277 -11.36 13.58 -10.17
N ASP A 278 -10.36 13.84 -9.36
CA ASP A 278 -10.50 14.64 -8.16
C ASP A 278 -9.48 15.78 -8.18
N PRO A 279 -9.91 17.02 -8.52
CA PRO A 279 -9.02 18.17 -8.64
C PRO A 279 -8.34 18.56 -7.32
N PHE A 280 -8.84 18.06 -6.19
CA PHE A 280 -8.30 18.34 -4.86
C PHE A 280 -7.50 17.17 -4.27
N LEU A 281 -7.35 16.06 -5.01
CA LEU A 281 -6.47 14.99 -4.57
C LEU A 281 -5.04 15.50 -4.53
N VAL A 282 -4.49 15.55 -3.33
CA VAL A 282 -3.07 15.82 -3.04
C VAL A 282 -2.49 14.60 -2.35
N ARG A 283 -1.31 14.18 -2.78
CA ARG A 283 -0.57 13.10 -2.09
C ARG A 283 0.57 13.73 -1.30
N GLY A 284 0.66 13.33 0.00
CA GLY A 284 1.55 13.94 0.99
C GLY A 284 3.05 13.68 0.81
N MET A 285 3.48 13.03 -0.29
CA MET A 285 4.88 12.80 -0.59
C MET A 285 5.35 13.85 -1.61
N GLY A 286 6.24 14.75 -1.19
CA GLY A 286 6.72 15.88 -2.00
C GLY A 286 7.56 15.52 -3.23
N TYR A 287 7.64 14.21 -3.60
CA TYR A 287 8.42 13.76 -4.74
C TYR A 287 7.61 13.46 -6.01
N TYR A 288 6.28 13.50 -5.96
CA TYR A 288 5.46 13.28 -7.17
C TYR A 288 5.59 14.44 -8.16
N THR A 289 5.75 14.10 -9.44
CA THR A 289 6.01 15.03 -10.55
C THR A 289 4.93 15.06 -11.63
N GLY A 290 4.00 14.13 -11.60
CA GLY A 290 2.94 13.97 -12.60
C GLY A 290 1.66 13.39 -12.00
N THR A 291 1.08 12.41 -12.68
CA THR A 291 -0.16 11.75 -12.28
C THR A 291 -0.06 11.16 -10.86
N ILE A 292 -1.11 11.32 -10.08
CA ILE A 292 -1.24 10.79 -8.71
C ILE A 292 -2.54 10.01 -8.57
N PHE A 293 -2.49 8.95 -7.75
CA PHE A 293 -3.58 7.98 -7.58
C PHE A 293 -3.88 7.73 -6.12
N GLU A 294 -5.15 7.48 -5.80
CA GLU A 294 -5.57 7.04 -4.49
C GLU A 294 -6.68 6.00 -4.59
N LEU A 295 -6.51 4.85 -3.92
CA LEU A 295 -7.57 3.87 -3.71
C LEU A 295 -8.33 4.25 -2.44
N ALA A 296 -9.61 4.56 -2.61
CA ALA A 296 -10.54 4.93 -1.55
C ALA A 296 -11.66 3.89 -1.40
N HIS A 297 -12.27 3.83 -0.22
CA HIS A 297 -13.43 2.99 0.03
C HIS A 297 -14.40 3.70 0.99
N PRO A 298 -15.73 3.69 0.74
CA PRO A 298 -16.69 4.48 1.51
C PRO A 298 -16.83 4.06 2.99
N SER A 299 -16.47 2.84 3.34
CA SER A 299 -16.55 2.36 4.75
C SER A 299 -15.41 2.87 5.64
N VAL A 300 -14.40 3.53 5.09
CA VAL A 300 -13.23 4.02 5.85
C VAL A 300 -12.83 5.42 5.40
N ALA A 301 -12.40 6.25 6.35
CA ALA A 301 -11.97 7.62 6.07
C ALA A 301 -10.48 7.75 5.72
N TYR A 302 -9.79 6.63 5.46
CA TYR A 302 -8.38 6.63 5.10
C TYR A 302 -8.17 5.90 3.77
N SER A 303 -7.15 6.31 3.04
CA SER A 303 -6.74 5.69 1.77
C SER A 303 -6.35 4.22 1.97
N LEU A 304 -6.76 3.35 1.06
CA LEU A 304 -6.38 1.93 1.01
C LEU A 304 -5.12 1.67 0.21
N GLY A 305 -4.74 2.62 -0.63
CA GLY A 305 -3.56 2.55 -1.48
C GLY A 305 -3.30 3.89 -2.14
N GLY A 306 -2.16 4.03 -2.76
CA GLY A 306 -1.88 5.24 -3.51
C GLY A 306 -0.48 5.27 -4.08
N GLY A 307 -0.31 6.16 -5.04
CA GLY A 307 0.92 6.27 -5.79
C GLY A 307 0.94 7.47 -6.71
N GLY A 308 1.84 7.42 -7.68
CA GLY A 308 1.96 8.43 -8.71
C GLY A 308 3.32 8.41 -9.40
N ARG A 309 3.50 9.32 -10.35
CA ARG A 309 4.76 9.53 -11.08
C ARG A 309 5.76 10.30 -10.24
N TYR A 310 7.02 9.83 -10.19
CA TYR A 310 8.07 10.39 -9.35
C TYR A 310 9.44 10.45 -10.06
N ASP A 311 9.49 11.01 -11.26
CA ASP A 311 10.66 11.02 -12.17
C ASP A 311 11.93 11.59 -11.55
N GLY A 312 11.82 12.47 -10.56
CA GLY A 312 12.98 13.10 -9.91
C GLY A 312 13.70 12.27 -8.86
N MET A 313 13.10 11.18 -8.35
CA MET A 313 13.64 10.47 -7.19
C MET A 313 14.87 9.64 -7.54
N ILE A 314 14.81 8.86 -8.62
CA ILE A 314 15.92 8.00 -9.05
C ILE A 314 17.15 8.84 -9.43
N GLY A 315 16.91 10.04 -9.98
CA GLY A 315 17.95 10.99 -10.33
C GLY A 315 18.83 11.43 -9.17
N ARG A 316 18.31 11.44 -7.95
CA ARG A 316 19.10 11.76 -6.73
C ARG A 316 20.20 10.73 -6.47
N PHE A 317 20.02 9.49 -6.90
CA PHE A 317 20.99 8.40 -6.73
C PHE A 317 21.89 8.22 -7.97
N LEU A 318 21.39 8.54 -9.17
CA LEU A 318 22.09 8.32 -10.43
C LEU A 318 22.71 9.56 -11.04
N GLY A 319 22.33 10.77 -10.63
CA GLY A 319 22.72 12.02 -11.26
C GLY A 319 22.09 12.27 -12.63
N GLN A 320 21.11 11.43 -13.06
CA GLN A 320 20.36 11.60 -14.30
C GLN A 320 18.89 11.24 -14.07
N GLN A 321 17.97 11.93 -14.75
CA GLN A 321 16.55 11.69 -14.67
C GLN A 321 16.19 10.28 -15.20
N VAL A 322 15.34 9.56 -14.47
CA VAL A 322 14.76 8.29 -14.89
C VAL A 322 13.27 8.36 -14.61
N PRO A 323 12.41 8.28 -15.64
CA PRO A 323 10.97 8.24 -15.44
C PRO A 323 10.57 7.07 -14.54
N ALA A 324 9.70 7.34 -13.59
CA ALA A 324 9.20 6.31 -12.70
C ALA A 324 7.79 6.61 -12.24
N VAL A 325 6.95 5.59 -12.17
CA VAL A 325 5.60 5.63 -11.63
C VAL A 325 5.37 4.40 -10.77
N GLY A 326 4.72 4.55 -9.62
CA GLY A 326 4.47 3.45 -8.70
C GLY A 326 3.14 3.54 -7.99
N PHE A 327 2.66 2.41 -7.48
CA PHE A 327 1.46 2.30 -6.69
C PHE A 327 1.65 1.32 -5.53
N SER A 328 1.22 1.71 -4.35
CA SER A 328 1.32 0.94 -3.11
C SER A 328 -0.06 0.58 -2.60
N LEU A 329 -0.34 -0.70 -2.39
CA LEU A 329 -1.48 -1.17 -1.63
C LEU A 329 -1.16 -1.20 -0.13
N GLY A 330 -1.99 -0.57 0.67
CA GLY A 330 -1.90 -0.54 2.12
C GLY A 330 -2.40 -1.85 2.73
N PHE A 331 -1.55 -2.84 2.79
CA PHE A 331 -1.90 -4.23 3.08
C PHE A 331 -2.73 -4.43 4.35
N GLU A 332 -2.35 -3.84 5.50
CA GLU A 332 -3.11 -3.96 6.75
C GLU A 332 -4.54 -3.43 6.62
N ARG A 333 -4.69 -2.34 5.89
CA ARG A 333 -5.99 -1.69 5.68
C ARG A 333 -6.89 -2.53 4.77
N LEU A 334 -6.32 -3.20 3.78
CA LEU A 334 -7.04 -4.15 2.92
C LEU A 334 -7.46 -5.39 3.69
N VAL A 335 -6.56 -6.01 4.44
CA VAL A 335 -6.86 -7.19 5.27
C VAL A 335 -7.99 -6.92 6.25
N ASP A 336 -8.07 -5.71 6.82
CA ASP A 336 -9.13 -5.32 7.77
C ASP A 336 -10.52 -5.21 7.08
N LEU A 337 -10.59 -5.04 5.75
CA LEU A 337 -11.83 -4.85 4.99
C LEU A 337 -12.29 -6.09 4.21
N ILE A 338 -11.35 -6.94 3.79
CA ILE A 338 -11.67 -8.14 3.00
C ILE A 338 -12.40 -9.14 3.90
N ALA A 339 -13.52 -9.68 3.42
CA ALA A 339 -14.27 -10.71 4.11
C ALA A 339 -13.45 -11.99 4.34
N ASP A 340 -13.81 -12.78 5.38
CA ASP A 340 -13.08 -14.01 5.72
C ASP A 340 -13.23 -15.15 4.70
N GLU A 341 -14.09 -14.99 3.69
CA GLU A 341 -14.41 -15.98 2.65
C GLU A 341 -13.38 -16.01 1.51
N VAL A 342 -12.09 -16.05 1.82
CA VAL A 342 -11.11 -16.43 0.81
C VAL A 342 -10.97 -17.95 0.86
N ASP A 343 -11.26 -18.60 -0.23
CA ASP A 343 -11.37 -20.03 -0.48
C ASP A 343 -10.67 -20.95 0.52
N ALA A 344 -11.39 -22.01 0.91
CA ALA A 344 -10.92 -23.03 1.84
C ALA A 344 -9.58 -23.59 1.37
N ALA A 345 -8.53 -23.26 2.10
CA ALA A 345 -7.23 -23.92 1.96
C ALA A 345 -7.40 -25.45 2.03
N ALA A 346 -6.40 -26.18 1.52
CA ALA A 346 -6.30 -27.62 1.62
C ALA A 346 -6.85 -28.16 2.95
N GLU A 347 -7.49 -29.33 2.92
CA GLU A 347 -8.12 -29.99 4.08
C GLU A 347 -7.20 -29.92 5.31
N ALA A 348 -7.72 -29.37 6.41
CA ALA A 348 -6.95 -29.22 7.64
C ALA A 348 -7.51 -30.14 8.73
N VAL A 349 -6.76 -31.17 9.08
CA VAL A 349 -7.19 -32.28 9.94
C VAL A 349 -6.52 -32.22 11.32
N VAL A 350 -7.32 -32.33 12.38
CA VAL A 350 -6.83 -32.57 13.73
C VAL A 350 -6.88 -34.07 14.01
N LEU A 351 -5.73 -34.69 14.24
CA LEU A 351 -5.60 -36.07 14.73
C LEU A 351 -5.67 -36.08 16.25
N ILE A 352 -6.78 -36.53 16.80
CA ILE A 352 -6.97 -36.67 18.24
C ILE A 352 -6.55 -38.06 18.65
N HIS A 353 -5.62 -38.18 19.58
CA HIS A 353 -5.08 -39.46 20.01
C HIS A 353 -5.19 -39.69 21.54
N ASP A 354 -5.30 -40.92 21.94
CA ASP A 354 -5.19 -41.35 23.33
C ASP A 354 -3.71 -41.39 23.77
N ALA A 355 -3.49 -41.41 25.10
CA ALA A 355 -2.15 -41.27 25.63
C ALA A 355 -1.26 -42.51 25.41
N ASP A 356 -1.87 -43.65 25.17
CA ASP A 356 -1.25 -44.97 24.99
C ASP A 356 -0.95 -45.33 23.55
N VAL A 357 -1.37 -44.48 22.60
CA VAL A 357 -1.07 -44.69 21.16
C VAL A 357 0.43 -44.54 20.92
N PRO A 358 1.09 -45.54 20.34
CA PRO A 358 2.52 -45.49 20.05
C PRO A 358 2.86 -44.35 19.07
N VAL A 359 3.98 -43.66 19.35
CA VAL A 359 4.39 -42.47 18.53
C VAL A 359 4.55 -42.82 17.05
N HIS A 360 5.07 -44.02 16.73
CA HIS A 360 5.27 -44.43 15.34
C HIS A 360 3.95 -44.60 14.57
N GLU A 361 2.88 -45.03 15.23
CA GLU A 361 1.53 -45.11 14.61
C GLU A 361 1.00 -43.69 14.33
N LEU A 362 1.13 -42.76 15.31
CA LEU A 362 0.70 -41.37 15.14
C LEU A 362 1.39 -40.68 13.95
N VAL A 363 2.72 -40.86 13.88
CA VAL A 363 3.51 -40.24 12.81
C VAL A 363 3.18 -40.88 11.46
N ARG A 364 2.93 -42.22 11.40
CA ARG A 364 2.50 -42.90 10.18
C ARG A 364 1.17 -42.32 9.63
N HIS A 365 0.14 -42.20 10.49
CA HIS A 365 -1.14 -41.67 10.10
C HIS A 365 -1.05 -40.19 9.68
N LYS A 366 -0.29 -39.39 10.45
CA LYS A 366 -0.02 -38.01 10.11
C LYS A 366 0.65 -37.88 8.73
N ALA A 367 1.66 -38.70 8.45
CA ALA A 367 2.38 -38.68 7.18
C ALA A 367 1.47 -39.07 6.01
N ALA A 368 0.59 -40.05 6.19
CA ALA A 368 -0.36 -40.47 5.16
C ALA A 368 -1.34 -39.35 4.76
N LEU A 369 -1.89 -38.63 5.77
CA LEU A 369 -2.77 -37.49 5.52
C LEU A 369 -2.04 -36.31 4.85
N ILE A 370 -0.79 -36.03 5.28
CA ILE A 370 0.04 -35.01 4.64
C ILE A 370 0.36 -35.36 3.18
N ALA A 371 0.65 -36.64 2.89
CA ALA A 371 0.86 -37.10 1.53
C ALA A 371 -0.39 -36.97 0.65
N GLY A 372 -1.60 -37.01 1.25
CA GLY A 372 -2.87 -36.69 0.62
C GLY A 372 -3.15 -35.20 0.45
N GLY A 373 -2.23 -34.31 0.86
CA GLY A 373 -2.36 -32.85 0.73
C GLY A 373 -2.97 -32.13 1.95
N ALA A 374 -3.27 -32.86 3.03
CA ALA A 374 -3.87 -32.26 4.23
C ALA A 374 -2.82 -31.57 5.14
N ARG A 375 -3.22 -30.48 5.78
CA ARG A 375 -2.50 -29.89 6.92
C ARG A 375 -2.89 -30.63 8.20
N VAL A 376 -1.94 -31.21 8.94
CA VAL A 376 -2.27 -32.10 10.04
C VAL A 376 -1.61 -31.69 11.37
N ARG A 377 -2.43 -31.57 12.42
CA ARG A 377 -2.00 -31.32 13.80
C ARG A 377 -2.35 -32.52 14.68
N LEU A 378 -1.41 -32.94 15.55
CA LEU A 378 -1.66 -33.93 16.57
C LEU A 378 -2.15 -33.24 17.84
N GLU A 379 -3.25 -33.74 18.40
CA GLU A 379 -3.78 -33.27 19.67
C GLU A 379 -4.10 -34.47 20.60
N ARG A 380 -3.63 -34.37 21.83
CA ARG A 380 -3.97 -35.41 22.83
C ARG A 380 -5.44 -35.26 23.23
N ARG A 381 -6.16 -36.35 23.29
CA ARG A 381 -7.54 -36.38 23.75
C ARG A 381 -7.66 -35.76 25.15
N THR A 382 -8.57 -34.82 25.31
CA THR A 382 -8.90 -34.18 26.58
C THR A 382 -10.24 -34.71 27.10
N LYS A 383 -10.53 -34.48 28.39
CA LYS A 383 -11.85 -34.82 28.97
C LYS A 383 -13.00 -34.11 28.26
N ASN A 384 -12.77 -32.91 27.75
CA ASN A 384 -13.74 -32.13 26.99
C ASN A 384 -13.32 -32.07 25.52
N VAL A 385 -13.66 -33.13 24.77
CA VAL A 385 -13.36 -33.21 23.32
C VAL A 385 -14.10 -32.14 22.55
N LYS A 386 -15.32 -31.75 22.96
CA LYS A 386 -16.09 -30.70 22.30
C LYS A 386 -15.33 -29.37 22.30
N ALA A 387 -14.83 -28.94 23.45
CA ALA A 387 -14.02 -27.71 23.53
C ALA A 387 -12.71 -27.78 22.72
N LEU A 388 -12.11 -28.99 22.61
CA LEU A 388 -10.95 -29.19 21.74
C LEU A 388 -11.29 -28.98 20.27
N LEU A 389 -12.43 -29.54 19.81
CA LEU A 389 -12.90 -29.39 18.43
C LEU A 389 -13.29 -27.93 18.11
N GLU A 390 -14.04 -27.28 19.02
CA GLU A 390 -14.40 -25.85 18.86
C GLU A 390 -13.16 -24.97 18.74
N ARG A 391 -12.14 -25.18 19.58
CA ARG A 391 -10.87 -24.45 19.46
C ARG A 391 -10.14 -24.77 18.16
N SER A 392 -10.15 -26.02 17.73
CA SER A 392 -9.50 -26.44 16.49
C SER A 392 -10.19 -25.81 15.26
N ALA A 393 -11.50 -25.72 15.27
CA ALA A 393 -12.26 -25.01 14.24
C ALA A 393 -11.89 -23.50 14.22
N ALA A 394 -11.81 -22.87 15.39
CA ALA A 394 -11.35 -21.48 15.52
C ALA A 394 -9.90 -21.27 15.02
N ASP A 395 -9.03 -22.30 15.13
CA ASP A 395 -7.68 -22.33 14.61
C ASP A 395 -7.61 -22.62 13.08
N GLY A 396 -8.77 -22.74 12.40
CA GLY A 396 -8.87 -22.95 10.95
C GLY A 396 -8.67 -24.41 10.51
N TYR A 397 -8.97 -25.39 11.38
CA TYR A 397 -9.08 -26.80 11.00
C TYR A 397 -10.51 -27.11 10.54
N THR A 398 -10.63 -27.90 9.47
CA THR A 398 -11.91 -28.21 8.82
C THR A 398 -12.41 -29.62 9.12
N ALA A 399 -11.52 -30.50 9.60
CA ALA A 399 -11.84 -31.89 9.87
C ALA A 399 -11.07 -32.43 11.07
N PHE A 400 -11.50 -33.58 11.60
CA PHE A 400 -10.79 -34.30 12.64
C PHE A 400 -10.85 -35.82 12.40
N ALA A 401 -9.88 -36.54 12.94
CA ALA A 401 -9.90 -37.99 13.06
C ALA A 401 -9.43 -38.40 14.45
N THR A 402 -9.90 -39.53 14.92
CA THR A 402 -9.45 -40.12 16.20
C THR A 402 -8.57 -41.31 15.95
N VAL A 403 -7.43 -41.37 16.63
CA VAL A 403 -6.48 -42.50 16.59
C VAL A 403 -6.51 -43.24 17.93
N SER A 404 -6.81 -44.52 17.86
CA SER A 404 -6.64 -45.48 18.99
C SER A 404 -5.51 -46.44 18.69
N ALA A 405 -4.90 -47.00 19.72
CA ALA A 405 -3.78 -47.95 19.56
C ALA A 405 -4.19 -49.16 18.68
N GLY A 406 -3.37 -49.47 17.69
CA GLY A 406 -3.62 -50.56 16.74
C GLY A 406 -4.66 -50.29 15.67
N ALA A 407 -5.08 -49.05 15.49
CA ALA A 407 -5.98 -48.67 14.41
C ALA A 407 -5.22 -48.60 13.07
N ASP A 408 -5.67 -49.34 12.07
CA ASP A 408 -5.06 -49.32 10.73
C ASP A 408 -5.70 -48.24 9.84
N ASP A 409 -7.00 -47.97 10.00
CA ASP A 409 -7.74 -46.99 9.18
C ASP A 409 -8.16 -45.80 10.04
N LEU A 410 -8.19 -44.63 9.38
CA LEU A 410 -8.67 -43.36 9.95
C LEU A 410 -9.97 -42.92 9.26
N GLU A 411 -10.99 -42.67 10.06
CA GLU A 411 -12.20 -42.00 9.60
C GLU A 411 -12.05 -40.49 9.83
N VAL A 412 -11.88 -39.71 8.76
CA VAL A 412 -11.84 -38.25 8.82
C VAL A 412 -13.27 -37.72 8.77
N LYS A 413 -13.62 -36.88 9.75
CA LYS A 413 -14.96 -36.28 9.90
C LYS A 413 -14.86 -34.75 9.81
N PRO A 414 -15.84 -34.08 9.19
CA PRO A 414 -15.85 -32.62 9.18
C PRO A 414 -16.03 -32.06 10.59
N LEU A 415 -15.38 -30.95 10.88
CA LEU A 415 -15.66 -30.09 12.01
C LEU A 415 -16.89 -29.26 11.66
N SER A 416 -17.99 -29.45 12.38
CA SER A 416 -19.26 -28.72 12.22
C SER A 416 -19.31 -27.51 13.16
#